data_d03cb7dc3a930fdecc8089c532994bf0
#
_entry.id   d03cb7dc3a930fdecc8089c532994bf0
#
_cell.length_a   1.000
_cell.length_b   1.000
_cell.length_c   1.000
_cell.angle_alpha   90.00
_cell.angle_beta   90.00
_cell.angle_gamma   90.00
#
_symmetry.space_group_name_H-M   'P 1'
#
loop_
_entity.id
_entity.type
_entity.pdbx_description
1 polymer ?
#
loop_
_entity_poly.entity_id
_entity_poly.type
_entity_poly.pdbx_seq_one_letter_code
_entity_poly.pdbx_strand_id
1 'polypeptide(L)'
;MLPSIAFVDPDLSHQPEVLLVDDDEVSLLLTALALRERGFTLVEASSGEQALTILRDWTPDIIVLDALMPGLDGFATCTALRQLPGFEHVPVLMLTGLDDDASIARAYEAGASDFYVKATQWSLLAGRLQYLLRASRTRIELERSKSKLARAQDLARMGSFDWRRQGGGMLLSSEALRVLGCGPQDPVSLRGLLRMVPQEERG
;
A
#
# COMPACT_ATOMS: atom_id res chain seq x y z
N MET A 1 37.40 -6.29 -12.36
CA MET A 1 36.70 -5.06 -12.70
C MET A 1 35.23 -5.43 -12.87
N LEU A 2 34.41 -5.24 -11.83
CA LEU A 2 32.96 -5.52 -11.87
C LEU A 2 32.29 -4.40 -12.67
N PRO A 3 31.32 -4.70 -13.56
CA PRO A 3 30.59 -3.66 -14.27
C PRO A 3 29.83 -2.80 -13.26
N SER A 4 30.07 -1.51 -13.30
CA SER A 4 29.32 -0.52 -12.56
C SER A 4 27.88 -0.56 -13.07
N ILE A 5 26.97 -1.15 -12.32
CA ILE A 5 25.55 -1.08 -12.59
C ILE A 5 25.14 0.34 -12.22
N ALA A 6 25.00 1.20 -13.21
CA ALA A 6 24.39 2.51 -13.02
C ALA A 6 22.94 2.26 -12.63
N PHE A 7 22.59 2.58 -11.41
CA PHE A 7 21.20 2.63 -10.94
C PHE A 7 20.57 3.85 -11.61
N VAL A 8 19.86 3.61 -12.70
CA VAL A 8 18.97 4.62 -13.28
C VAL A 8 17.67 4.47 -12.48
N ASP A 9 17.38 5.45 -11.62
CA ASP A 9 16.10 5.57 -10.96
C ASP A 9 15.06 5.93 -12.03
N PRO A 10 14.17 5.02 -12.43
CA PRO A 10 13.17 5.29 -13.46
C PRO A 10 12.10 6.29 -12.99
N ASP A 11 12.16 6.73 -11.74
CA ASP A 11 11.09 7.45 -11.05
C ASP A 11 11.29 8.98 -11.04
N LEU A 12 12.42 9.49 -11.55
CA LEU A 12 12.68 10.94 -11.59
C LEU A 12 11.92 11.67 -12.71
N SER A 13 11.26 10.96 -13.62
CA SER A 13 10.54 11.54 -14.78
C SER A 13 9.02 11.39 -14.73
N HIS A 14 8.47 10.60 -13.80
CA HIS A 14 7.03 10.36 -13.74
C HIS A 14 6.36 11.38 -12.81
N GLN A 15 5.53 12.24 -13.40
CA GLN A 15 4.65 13.11 -12.62
C GLN A 15 3.55 12.24 -12.00
N PRO A 16 3.35 12.30 -10.67
CA PRO A 16 2.34 11.47 -10.02
C PRO A 16 0.94 11.74 -10.57
N GLU A 17 0.23 10.68 -10.90
CA GLU A 17 -1.14 10.73 -11.42
C GLU A 17 -2.14 10.65 -10.28
N VAL A 18 -3.03 11.63 -10.22
CA VAL A 18 -4.01 11.80 -9.14
C VAL A 18 -5.42 11.73 -9.72
N LEU A 19 -6.28 10.92 -9.14
CA LEU A 19 -7.72 11.05 -9.31
C LEU A 19 -8.24 12.01 -8.24
N LEU A 20 -8.79 13.15 -8.67
CA LEU A 20 -9.42 14.13 -7.80
C LEU A 20 -10.93 14.04 -7.94
N VAL A 21 -11.63 13.81 -6.83
CA VAL A 21 -13.09 13.62 -6.80
C VAL A 21 -13.73 14.61 -5.85
N ASP A 22 -14.57 15.48 -6.37
CA ASP A 22 -15.30 16.50 -5.60
C ASP A 22 -16.53 16.94 -6.41
N ASP A 23 -17.71 17.04 -5.81
CA ASP A 23 -18.93 17.46 -6.49
C ASP A 23 -19.06 18.98 -6.62
N ASP A 24 -18.30 19.74 -5.83
CA ASP A 24 -18.25 21.20 -5.93
C ASP A 24 -17.21 21.59 -7.00
N GLU A 25 -17.71 22.13 -8.13
CA GLU A 25 -16.87 22.52 -9.28
C GLU A 25 -15.80 23.56 -8.92
N VAL A 26 -16.08 24.44 -7.95
CA VAL A 26 -15.12 25.48 -7.52
C VAL A 26 -14.01 24.85 -6.69
N SER A 27 -14.37 23.99 -5.74
CA SER A 27 -13.43 23.20 -4.93
C SER A 27 -12.54 22.33 -5.83
N LEU A 28 -13.16 21.62 -6.77
CA LEU A 28 -12.48 20.77 -7.74
C LEU A 28 -11.44 21.58 -8.54
N LEU A 29 -11.86 22.71 -9.12
CA LEU A 29 -10.98 23.58 -9.91
C LEU A 29 -9.81 24.13 -9.10
N LEU A 30 -10.08 24.67 -7.90
CA LEU A 30 -9.04 25.27 -7.06
C LEU A 30 -8.03 24.22 -6.58
N THR A 31 -8.51 23.05 -6.17
CA THR A 31 -7.66 21.92 -5.79
C THR A 31 -6.81 21.46 -6.98
N ALA A 32 -7.42 21.31 -8.16
CA ALA A 32 -6.74 20.89 -9.36
C ALA A 32 -5.62 21.86 -9.76
N LEU A 33 -5.88 23.18 -9.77
CA LEU A 33 -4.87 24.18 -10.06
C LEU A 33 -3.69 24.12 -9.09
N ALA A 34 -3.98 24.06 -7.79
CA ALA A 34 -2.96 24.01 -6.75
C ALA A 34 -2.08 22.75 -6.86
N LEU A 35 -2.63 21.61 -7.23
CA LEU A 35 -1.88 20.37 -7.39
C LEU A 35 -1.09 20.35 -8.70
N ARG A 36 -1.64 20.86 -9.81
CA ARG A 36 -0.91 20.99 -11.08
C ARG A 36 0.33 21.88 -10.95
N GLU A 37 0.24 23.00 -10.23
CA GLU A 37 1.38 23.87 -9.93
C GLU A 37 2.51 23.17 -9.15
N ARG A 38 2.18 22.06 -8.49
CA ARG A 38 3.12 21.22 -7.72
C ARG A 38 3.59 19.98 -8.46
N GLY A 39 3.29 19.88 -9.77
CA GLY A 39 3.78 18.82 -10.66
C GLY A 39 2.95 17.55 -10.64
N PHE A 40 1.69 17.59 -10.19
CA PHE A 40 0.77 16.46 -10.30
C PHE A 40 0.02 16.48 -11.63
N THR A 41 -0.17 15.30 -12.22
CA THR A 41 -1.10 15.09 -13.34
C THR A 41 -2.45 14.67 -12.76
N LEU A 42 -3.55 15.26 -13.26
CA LEU A 42 -4.86 15.09 -12.65
C LEU A 42 -5.89 14.56 -13.64
N VAL A 43 -6.65 13.58 -13.19
CA VAL A 43 -7.95 13.22 -13.74
C VAL A 43 -9.01 13.63 -12.72
N GLU A 44 -10.06 14.29 -13.18
CA GLU A 44 -11.10 14.87 -12.33
C GLU A 44 -12.40 14.09 -12.47
N ALA A 45 -13.11 13.94 -11.37
CA ALA A 45 -14.43 13.34 -11.33
C ALA A 45 -15.34 14.18 -10.42
N SER A 46 -16.59 14.41 -10.84
CA SER A 46 -17.58 15.18 -10.10
C SER A 46 -18.52 14.34 -9.23
N SER A 47 -18.30 13.04 -9.13
CA SER A 47 -19.06 12.13 -8.27
C SER A 47 -18.34 10.82 -8.00
N GLY A 48 -18.78 10.09 -6.97
CA GLY A 48 -18.25 8.76 -6.65
C GLY A 48 -18.49 7.75 -7.79
N GLU A 49 -19.65 7.80 -8.44
CA GLU A 49 -19.99 6.91 -9.56
C GLU A 49 -19.09 7.14 -10.77
N GLN A 50 -18.80 8.41 -11.09
CA GLN A 50 -17.86 8.76 -12.15
C GLN A 50 -16.44 8.29 -11.81
N ALA A 51 -16.00 8.50 -10.56
CA ALA A 51 -14.72 8.02 -10.08
C ALA A 51 -14.58 6.49 -10.26
N LEU A 52 -15.57 5.72 -9.80
CA LEU A 52 -15.57 4.26 -9.96
C LEU A 52 -15.59 3.82 -11.42
N THR A 53 -16.20 4.60 -12.31
CA THR A 53 -16.19 4.32 -13.75
C THR A 53 -14.79 4.50 -14.33
N ILE A 54 -14.11 5.60 -14.00
CA ILE A 54 -12.74 5.89 -14.44
C ILE A 54 -11.77 4.80 -13.93
N LEU A 55 -11.93 4.37 -12.67
CA LEU A 55 -11.05 3.38 -12.04
C LEU A 55 -11.16 1.96 -12.61
N ARG A 56 -12.13 1.68 -13.50
CA ARG A 56 -12.21 0.38 -14.19
C ARG A 56 -11.10 0.20 -15.21
N ASP A 57 -10.69 1.28 -15.85
CA ASP A 57 -9.76 1.26 -16.99
C ASP A 57 -8.43 1.95 -16.69
N TRP A 58 -8.33 2.59 -15.53
CA TRP A 58 -7.13 3.35 -15.14
C TRP A 58 -6.86 3.31 -13.64
N THR A 59 -5.58 3.22 -13.28
CA THR A 59 -5.14 3.16 -11.87
C THR A 59 -4.24 4.37 -11.58
N PRO A 60 -4.68 5.33 -10.74
CA PRO A 60 -3.86 6.45 -10.31
C PRO A 60 -2.80 6.04 -9.29
N ASP A 61 -1.79 6.90 -9.11
CA ASP A 61 -0.83 6.76 -8.02
C ASP A 61 -1.45 7.08 -6.64
N ILE A 62 -2.46 7.97 -6.61
CA ILE A 62 -3.19 8.38 -5.40
C ILE A 62 -4.57 8.91 -5.76
N ILE A 63 -5.52 8.74 -4.87
CA ILE A 63 -6.88 9.26 -4.99
C ILE A 63 -7.09 10.32 -3.91
N VAL A 64 -7.61 11.49 -4.32
CA VAL A 64 -8.09 12.56 -3.45
C VAL A 64 -9.61 12.59 -3.58
N LEU A 65 -10.32 12.35 -2.48
CA LEU A 65 -11.75 12.04 -2.50
C LEU A 65 -12.49 12.91 -1.48
N ASP A 66 -13.43 13.71 -1.94
CA ASP A 66 -14.31 14.41 -1.03
C ASP A 66 -15.19 13.43 -0.23
N ALA A 67 -15.31 13.68 1.07
CA ALA A 67 -16.10 12.86 1.97
C ALA A 67 -17.62 13.01 1.76
N LEU A 68 -18.06 14.23 1.43
CA LEU A 68 -19.47 14.58 1.38
C LEU A 68 -19.88 14.96 -0.03
N MET A 69 -20.44 14.01 -0.75
CA MET A 69 -20.97 14.20 -2.10
C MET A 69 -22.41 13.67 -2.18
N PRO A 70 -23.26 14.26 -3.05
CA PRO A 70 -24.58 13.72 -3.34
C PRO A 70 -24.51 12.35 -3.97
N GLY A 71 -25.48 11.50 -3.73
CA GLY A 71 -25.51 10.13 -4.27
C GLY A 71 -24.55 9.22 -3.53
N LEU A 72 -23.51 8.74 -4.20
CA LEU A 72 -22.46 7.93 -3.60
C LEU A 72 -21.43 8.81 -2.88
N ASP A 73 -21.53 8.89 -1.54
CA ASP A 73 -20.61 9.68 -0.74
C ASP A 73 -19.16 9.16 -0.80
N GLY A 74 -18.18 9.95 -0.32
CA GLY A 74 -16.77 9.57 -0.37
C GLY A 74 -16.47 8.31 0.43
N PHE A 75 -17.15 8.08 1.54
CA PHE A 75 -16.92 6.88 2.36
C PHE A 75 -17.38 5.62 1.62
N ALA A 76 -18.59 5.65 1.03
CA ALA A 76 -19.10 4.54 0.24
C ALA A 76 -18.28 4.33 -1.04
N THR A 77 -17.82 5.43 -1.69
CA THR A 77 -16.91 5.37 -2.84
C THR A 77 -15.59 4.71 -2.45
N CYS A 78 -14.99 5.10 -1.31
CA CYS A 78 -13.75 4.50 -0.80
C CYS A 78 -13.93 3.00 -0.52
N THR A 79 -15.01 2.62 0.14
CA THR A 79 -15.32 1.20 0.39
C THR A 79 -15.47 0.41 -0.91
N ALA A 80 -16.16 0.97 -1.92
CA ALA A 80 -16.37 0.32 -3.21
C ALA A 80 -15.05 0.17 -3.98
N LEU A 81 -14.20 1.20 -4.03
CA LEU A 81 -12.92 1.12 -4.72
C LEU A 81 -11.97 0.09 -4.09
N ARG A 82 -12.04 -0.13 -2.77
CA ARG A 82 -11.25 -1.16 -2.09
C ARG A 82 -11.62 -2.59 -2.49
N GLN A 83 -12.80 -2.78 -3.08
CA GLN A 83 -13.22 -4.08 -3.64
C GLN A 83 -12.75 -4.28 -5.09
N LEU A 84 -12.18 -3.25 -5.73
CA LEU A 84 -11.65 -3.38 -7.07
C LEU A 84 -10.26 -4.06 -7.03
N PRO A 85 -9.99 -5.03 -7.91
CA PRO A 85 -8.68 -5.66 -8.00
C PRO A 85 -7.57 -4.64 -8.29
N GLY A 86 -6.49 -4.67 -7.51
CA GLY A 86 -5.34 -3.78 -7.68
C GLY A 86 -5.42 -2.46 -6.90
N PHE A 87 -6.55 -2.18 -6.24
CA PHE A 87 -6.73 -0.95 -5.47
C PHE A 87 -6.52 -1.12 -3.96
N GLU A 88 -6.12 -2.30 -3.50
CA GLU A 88 -5.89 -2.61 -2.09
C GLU A 88 -4.83 -1.69 -1.45
N HIS A 89 -3.90 -1.20 -2.27
CA HIS A 89 -2.74 -0.43 -1.81
C HIS A 89 -2.63 0.98 -2.40
N VAL A 90 -3.53 1.35 -3.32
CA VAL A 90 -3.56 2.73 -3.84
C VAL A 90 -3.93 3.67 -2.70
N PRO A 91 -3.08 4.66 -2.35
CA PRO A 91 -3.40 5.58 -1.27
C PRO A 91 -4.63 6.41 -1.59
N VAL A 92 -5.50 6.57 -0.60
CA VAL A 92 -6.69 7.43 -0.67
C VAL A 92 -6.58 8.47 0.42
N LEU A 93 -6.53 9.73 0.03
CA LEU A 93 -6.64 10.87 0.94
C LEU A 93 -8.08 11.39 0.90
N MET A 94 -8.80 11.27 2.00
CA MET A 94 -10.16 11.78 2.10
C MET A 94 -10.13 13.26 2.49
N LEU A 95 -10.77 14.10 1.68
CA LEU A 95 -11.00 15.50 2.01
C LEU A 95 -12.31 15.62 2.78
N THR A 96 -12.31 16.35 3.88
CA THR A 96 -13.52 16.56 4.69
C THR A 96 -13.61 18.00 5.16
N GLY A 97 -14.80 18.52 5.22
CA GLY A 97 -15.09 19.80 5.92
C GLY A 97 -15.33 19.58 7.42
N LEU A 98 -15.37 18.33 7.87
CA LEU A 98 -15.64 17.94 9.25
C LEU A 98 -14.33 17.49 9.91
N ASP A 99 -14.09 18.00 11.09
CA ASP A 99 -12.92 17.69 11.94
C ASP A 99 -13.32 16.91 13.20
N ASP A 100 -14.54 16.32 13.20
CA ASP A 100 -15.02 15.52 14.31
C ASP A 100 -14.48 14.07 14.28
N ASP A 101 -14.27 13.50 15.47
CA ASP A 101 -13.70 12.16 15.64
C ASP A 101 -14.51 11.06 14.93
N ALA A 102 -15.81 11.22 14.78
CA ALA A 102 -16.67 10.23 14.14
C ALA A 102 -16.43 10.16 12.62
N SER A 103 -16.28 11.33 11.98
CA SER A 103 -15.96 11.42 10.54
C SER A 103 -14.56 10.87 10.24
N ILE A 104 -13.59 11.13 11.12
CA ILE A 104 -12.24 10.59 11.03
C ILE A 104 -12.25 9.05 11.13
N ALA A 105 -12.92 8.51 12.15
CA ALA A 105 -13.05 7.06 12.33
C ALA A 105 -13.70 6.40 11.10
N ARG A 106 -14.79 7.00 10.59
CA ARG A 106 -15.50 6.51 9.41
C ARG A 106 -14.62 6.50 8.15
N ALA A 107 -13.72 7.49 7.98
CA ALA A 107 -12.78 7.52 6.87
C ALA A 107 -11.83 6.32 6.90
N TYR A 108 -11.25 6.01 8.05
CA TYR A 108 -10.36 4.85 8.19
C TYR A 108 -11.10 3.53 8.04
N GLU A 109 -12.31 3.40 8.58
CA GLU A 109 -13.16 2.22 8.42
C GLU A 109 -13.52 1.96 6.95
N ALA A 110 -13.74 3.03 6.17
CA ALA A 110 -13.95 2.95 4.73
C ALA A 110 -12.69 2.55 3.95
N GLY A 111 -11.51 2.52 4.59
CA GLY A 111 -10.23 2.15 3.98
C GLY A 111 -9.43 3.33 3.43
N ALA A 112 -9.72 4.56 3.84
CA ALA A 112 -8.86 5.70 3.52
C ALA A 112 -7.47 5.52 4.15
N SER A 113 -6.45 5.97 3.45
CA SER A 113 -5.07 5.94 3.95
C SER A 113 -4.80 7.08 4.92
N ASP A 114 -5.52 8.18 4.74
CA ASP A 114 -5.43 9.37 5.55
C ASP A 114 -6.63 10.30 5.28
N PHE A 115 -6.80 11.31 6.11
CA PHE A 115 -7.79 12.35 5.90
C PHE A 115 -7.15 13.74 5.96
N TYR A 116 -7.81 14.72 5.37
CA TYR A 116 -7.35 16.10 5.36
C TYR A 116 -8.57 17.06 5.45
N VAL A 117 -8.57 17.93 6.43
CA VAL A 117 -9.63 18.93 6.56
C VAL A 117 -9.47 19.96 5.44
N LYS A 118 -10.53 20.19 4.66
CA LYS A 118 -10.58 21.21 3.61
C LYS A 118 -10.25 22.58 4.22
N ALA A 119 -9.02 23.02 4.05
CA ALA A 119 -8.50 24.27 4.57
C ALA A 119 -7.88 25.06 3.42
N THR A 120 -7.72 26.35 3.64
CA THR A 120 -7.17 27.29 2.66
C THR A 120 -5.68 27.12 2.32
N GLN A 121 -5.01 26.08 2.88
CA GLN A 121 -3.57 25.88 2.70
C GLN A 121 -3.26 24.72 1.73
N TRP A 122 -3.44 24.94 0.45
CA TRP A 122 -3.13 24.00 -0.63
C TRP A 122 -1.70 23.46 -0.62
N SER A 123 -0.75 24.25 -0.09
CA SER A 123 0.64 23.82 0.04
C SER A 123 0.82 22.61 0.97
N LEU A 124 0.02 22.55 2.02
CA LEU A 124 0.06 21.41 2.96
C LEU A 124 -0.59 20.18 2.36
N LEU A 125 -1.65 20.33 1.56
CA LEU A 125 -2.28 19.23 0.84
C LEU A 125 -1.27 18.52 -0.08
N ALA A 126 -0.57 19.30 -0.93
CA ALA A 126 0.43 18.74 -1.83
C ALA A 126 1.56 17.99 -1.08
N GLY A 127 2.03 18.57 0.04
CA GLY A 127 3.00 17.90 0.91
C GLY A 127 2.49 16.59 1.49
N ARG A 128 1.19 16.54 1.86
CA ARG A 128 0.55 15.33 2.38
C ARG A 128 0.46 14.24 1.31
N LEU A 129 0.07 14.61 0.08
CA LEU A 129 0.06 13.68 -1.06
C LEU A 129 1.44 13.11 -1.33
N GLN A 130 2.49 13.94 -1.37
CA GLN A 130 3.86 13.48 -1.56
C GLN A 130 4.32 12.52 -0.46
N TYR A 131 3.92 12.76 0.78
CA TYR A 131 4.22 11.85 1.90
C TYR A 131 3.55 10.49 1.71
N LEU A 132 2.24 10.47 1.39
CA LEU A 132 1.49 9.24 1.17
C LEU A 132 2.03 8.44 -0.02
N LEU A 133 2.38 9.11 -1.12
CA LEU A 133 3.00 8.48 -2.28
C LEU A 133 4.33 7.81 -1.93
N ARG A 134 5.21 8.49 -1.18
CA ARG A 134 6.49 7.90 -0.73
C ARG A 134 6.26 6.69 0.17
N ALA A 135 5.35 6.78 1.13
CA ALA A 135 5.02 5.68 2.02
C ALA A 135 4.48 4.46 1.26
N SER A 136 3.60 4.68 0.27
CA SER A 136 3.06 3.64 -0.60
C SER A 136 4.15 2.97 -1.43
N ARG A 137 5.04 3.74 -2.07
CA ARG A 137 6.17 3.22 -2.86
C ARG A 137 7.10 2.36 -2.02
N THR A 138 7.51 2.83 -0.85
CA THR A 138 8.38 2.06 0.07
C THR A 138 7.73 0.73 0.47
N ARG A 139 6.42 0.73 0.72
CA ARG A 139 5.68 -0.49 1.04
C ARG A 139 5.68 -1.48 -0.13
N ILE A 140 5.37 -1.01 -1.34
CA ILE A 140 5.35 -1.84 -2.56
C ILE A 140 6.74 -2.42 -2.85
N GLU A 141 7.80 -1.63 -2.71
CA GLU A 141 9.18 -2.09 -2.88
C GLU A 141 9.57 -3.17 -1.88
N LEU A 142 9.18 -2.99 -0.60
CA LEU A 142 9.42 -3.98 0.44
C LEU A 142 8.69 -5.29 0.13
N GLU A 143 7.43 -5.24 -0.30
CA GLU A 143 6.65 -6.42 -0.66
C GLU A 143 7.23 -7.12 -1.90
N ARG A 144 7.64 -6.35 -2.91
CA ARG A 144 8.35 -6.89 -4.10
C ARG A 144 9.67 -7.55 -3.73
N SER A 145 10.46 -6.93 -2.84
CA SER A 145 11.73 -7.49 -2.38
C SER A 145 11.53 -8.80 -1.61
N LYS A 146 10.55 -8.84 -0.70
CA LYS A 146 10.17 -10.07 0.03
C LYS A 146 9.74 -11.18 -0.93
N SER A 147 8.90 -10.86 -1.92
CA SER A 147 8.43 -11.83 -2.92
C SER A 147 9.57 -12.36 -3.80
N LYS A 148 10.51 -11.49 -4.21
CA LYS A 148 11.72 -11.91 -4.96
C LYS A 148 12.59 -12.84 -4.13
N LEU A 149 12.81 -12.53 -2.85
CA LEU A 149 13.59 -13.36 -1.94
C LEU A 149 12.94 -14.73 -1.76
N ALA A 150 11.63 -14.77 -1.49
CA ALA A 150 10.89 -16.02 -1.35
C ALA A 150 11.00 -16.88 -2.60
N ARG A 151 10.81 -16.32 -3.80
CA ARG A 151 10.98 -17.04 -5.07
C ARG A 151 12.41 -17.55 -5.27
N ALA A 152 13.43 -16.78 -4.91
CA ALA A 152 14.83 -17.20 -5.01
C ALA A 152 15.12 -18.37 -4.05
N GLN A 153 14.58 -18.33 -2.84
CA GLN A 153 14.69 -19.42 -1.87
C GLN A 153 14.00 -20.71 -2.37
N ASP A 154 12.78 -20.57 -2.93
CA ASP A 154 12.03 -21.70 -3.50
C ASP A 154 12.81 -22.36 -4.67
N LEU A 155 13.34 -21.55 -5.60
CA LEU A 155 14.14 -22.03 -6.73
C LEU A 155 15.42 -22.72 -6.29
N ALA A 156 16.09 -22.18 -5.27
CA ALA A 156 17.30 -22.76 -4.68
C ALA A 156 17.01 -23.96 -3.76
N ARG A 157 15.75 -24.28 -3.52
CA ARG A 157 15.30 -25.28 -2.52
C ARG A 157 15.90 -24.99 -1.12
N MET A 158 16.01 -23.72 -0.77
CA MET A 158 16.55 -23.28 0.51
C MET A 158 15.43 -23.06 1.51
N GLY A 159 15.33 -23.92 2.50
CA GLY A 159 14.47 -23.71 3.64
C GLY A 159 15.07 -22.64 4.57
N SER A 160 14.28 -21.70 5.04
CA SER A 160 14.67 -20.70 6.05
C SER A 160 13.88 -20.87 7.33
N PHE A 161 14.49 -20.50 8.45
CA PHE A 161 13.82 -20.46 9.73
C PHE A 161 14.18 -19.17 10.48
N ASP A 162 13.22 -18.65 11.24
CA ASP A 162 13.42 -17.54 12.18
C ASP A 162 13.12 -18.04 13.59
N TRP A 163 14.08 -17.91 14.47
CA TRP A 163 13.94 -18.31 15.87
C TRP A 163 13.99 -17.11 16.79
N ARG A 164 12.90 -16.91 17.54
CA ARG A 164 12.83 -15.84 18.54
C ARG A 164 13.21 -16.37 19.91
N ARG A 165 14.30 -15.82 20.46
CA ARG A 165 14.80 -16.19 21.80
C ARG A 165 13.80 -15.86 22.92
N GLN A 166 13.03 -14.77 22.77
CA GLN A 166 11.95 -14.43 23.71
C GLN A 166 10.63 -14.98 23.15
N GLY A 167 10.02 -15.91 23.90
CA GLY A 167 8.76 -16.56 23.55
C GLY A 167 8.88 -17.94 22.88
N GLY A 168 10.09 -18.42 22.56
CA GLY A 168 10.34 -19.81 22.12
C GLY A 168 9.73 -20.20 20.79
N GLY A 169 9.18 -19.26 20.03
CA GLY A 169 8.55 -19.50 18.72
C GLY A 169 9.58 -19.64 17.61
N MET A 170 9.33 -20.59 16.71
CA MET A 170 10.09 -20.79 15.47
C MET A 170 9.15 -20.66 14.30
N LEU A 171 9.52 -19.83 13.33
CA LEU A 171 8.84 -19.69 12.05
C LEU A 171 9.69 -20.41 11.01
N LEU A 172 9.08 -21.31 10.24
CA LEU A 172 9.72 -22.00 9.14
C LEU A 172 9.08 -21.60 7.83
N SER A 173 9.89 -21.46 6.78
CA SER A 173 9.36 -21.30 5.42
C SER A 173 8.68 -22.59 4.96
N SER A 174 7.79 -22.48 3.97
CA SER A 174 7.14 -23.65 3.35
C SER A 174 8.15 -24.66 2.82
N GLU A 175 9.26 -24.18 2.26
CA GLU A 175 10.34 -25.02 1.77
C GLU A 175 11.10 -25.70 2.92
N ALA A 176 11.32 -25.03 4.05
CA ALA A 176 11.90 -25.65 5.23
C ALA A 176 11.02 -26.79 5.75
N LEU A 177 9.71 -26.60 5.82
CA LEU A 177 8.76 -27.65 6.20
C LEU A 177 8.82 -28.84 5.24
N ARG A 178 8.88 -28.56 3.93
CA ARG A 178 8.98 -29.58 2.89
C ARG A 178 10.28 -30.40 2.99
N VAL A 179 11.42 -29.71 3.15
CA VAL A 179 12.74 -30.36 3.30
C VAL A 179 12.80 -31.21 4.57
N LEU A 180 12.15 -30.76 5.64
CA LEU A 180 12.08 -31.48 6.93
C LEU A 180 11.02 -32.59 6.95
N GLY A 181 10.18 -32.69 5.90
CA GLY A 181 9.06 -33.62 5.87
C GLY A 181 7.95 -33.33 6.87
N CYS A 182 7.83 -32.06 7.30
CA CYS A 182 6.85 -31.61 8.28
C CYS A 182 5.64 -30.97 7.57
N GLY A 183 4.45 -31.18 8.11
CA GLY A 183 3.22 -30.50 7.67
C GLY A 183 3.11 -29.09 8.24
N PRO A 184 2.24 -28.23 7.67
CA PRO A 184 2.04 -26.84 8.14
C PRO A 184 1.51 -26.75 9.59
N GLN A 185 0.91 -27.81 10.09
CA GLN A 185 0.31 -27.91 11.43
C GLN A 185 1.21 -28.64 12.45
N ASP A 186 2.36 -29.18 12.01
CA ASP A 186 3.23 -29.92 12.90
C ASP A 186 3.93 -28.98 13.88
N PRO A 187 3.95 -29.29 15.17
CA PRO A 187 4.62 -28.48 16.17
C PRO A 187 6.14 -28.62 16.05
N VAL A 188 6.75 -27.74 15.24
CA VAL A 188 8.20 -27.75 15.05
C VAL A 188 8.85 -26.93 16.17
N SER A 189 9.76 -27.55 16.91
CA SER A 189 10.55 -26.90 17.94
C SER A 189 12.04 -27.07 17.68
N LEU A 190 12.88 -26.16 18.19
CA LEU A 190 14.33 -26.27 18.07
C LEU A 190 14.85 -27.62 18.59
N ARG A 191 14.28 -28.14 19.67
CA ARG A 191 14.63 -29.48 20.18
C ARG A 191 14.22 -30.59 19.23
N GLY A 192 13.10 -30.44 18.54
CA GLY A 192 12.65 -31.40 17.51
C GLY A 192 13.62 -31.43 16.33
N LEU A 193 14.01 -30.25 15.82
CA LEU A 193 14.97 -30.14 14.73
C LEU A 193 16.34 -30.71 15.11
N LEU A 194 16.86 -30.43 16.29
CA LEU A 194 18.13 -30.97 16.77
C LEU A 194 18.12 -32.52 16.90
N ARG A 195 16.96 -33.14 17.10
CA ARG A 195 16.83 -34.59 17.11
C ARG A 195 16.90 -35.21 15.72
N MET A 196 16.58 -34.43 14.67
CA MET A 196 16.67 -34.88 13.27
C MET A 196 18.11 -34.86 12.75
N VAL A 197 19.02 -34.13 13.39
CA VAL A 197 20.45 -34.12 13.07
C VAL A 197 21.08 -35.41 13.55
N PRO A 198 21.85 -36.18 12.71
CA PRO A 198 22.59 -37.38 13.13
C PRO A 198 23.47 -37.09 14.34
N GLN A 199 23.61 -38.07 15.24
CA GLN A 199 24.40 -37.90 16.48
C GLN A 199 25.84 -37.49 16.23
N GLU A 200 26.40 -37.94 15.10
CA GLU A 200 27.78 -37.66 14.67
C GLU A 200 28.00 -36.18 14.29
N GLU A 201 26.94 -35.43 13.98
CA GLU A 201 26.99 -34.03 13.55
C GLU A 201 26.49 -33.05 14.63
N ARG A 202 26.12 -33.56 15.82
CA ARG A 202 25.68 -32.74 16.96
C ARG A 202 26.89 -32.27 17.78
N GLY A 203 27.77 -31.47 17.19
CA GLY A 203 28.91 -30.89 17.87
C GLY A 203 28.51 -29.64 18.72
#